data_002c0d92114027b4551c923281727a0a
#
_entry.id   002c0d92114027b4551c923281727a0a
#
_cell.length_a   1.000
_cell.length_b   1.000
_cell.length_c   1.000
_cell.angle_alpha   90.00
_cell.angle_beta   90.00
_cell.angle_gamma   90.00
#
_symmetry.space_group_name_H-M   'P 1'
#
loop_
_entity.id
_entity.type
_entity.pdbx_description
1 polymer ?
#
loop_
_entity_poly.entity_id
_entity_poly.type
_entity_poly.pdbx_seq_one_letter_code
_entity_poly.pdbx_strand_id
1 'polypeptide(L)'
;IVILSNGVLMNKPDVLEALLKVDLCVMKFDAGNDKLFKVINQPLNNKSIDWYVQNLKKLEDKLIIQSIFLKGMFKNEYINSTDESNLNDWLNYIKQLHPNEVMIYTIDRETPAKELQKIPSETLSNIALRVNDAGIKAKVYT
;
A
#
# COMPACT_ATOMS: atom_id res chain seq x y z
N ILE A 1 -17.13 11.47 5.60
CA ILE A 1 -16.77 11.10 4.21
C ILE A 1 -15.43 10.38 4.22
N VAL A 2 -15.37 9.27 3.53
CA VAL A 2 -14.16 8.47 3.34
C VAL A 2 -13.76 8.54 1.87
N ILE A 3 -12.50 8.85 1.61
CA ILE A 3 -11.96 8.90 0.24
C ILE A 3 -10.93 7.78 0.06
N LEU A 4 -11.01 7.09 -1.08
CA LEU A 4 -9.97 6.15 -1.54
C LEU A 4 -9.18 6.80 -2.66
N SER A 5 -7.85 6.83 -2.53
CA SER A 5 -6.96 7.46 -3.50
C SER A 5 -5.64 6.72 -3.65
N ASN A 6 -4.99 6.87 -4.80
CA ASN A 6 -3.62 6.41 -5.01
C ASN A 6 -2.58 7.48 -4.61
N GLY A 7 -3.01 8.69 -4.25
CA GLY A 7 -2.15 9.75 -3.72
C GLY A 7 -1.21 10.43 -4.71
N VAL A 8 -1.30 10.17 -6.00
CA VAL A 8 -0.34 10.71 -6.98
C VAL A 8 -0.36 12.23 -7.10
N LEU A 9 -1.45 12.89 -6.72
CA LEU A 9 -1.61 14.34 -6.80
C LEU A 9 -1.54 15.03 -5.43
N MET A 10 -1.14 14.34 -4.37
CA MET A 10 -1.11 14.89 -3.01
C MET A 10 -0.15 16.06 -2.82
N ASN A 11 0.83 16.21 -3.70
CA ASN A 11 1.75 17.33 -3.67
C ASN A 11 1.10 18.66 -4.07
N LYS A 12 -0.09 18.63 -4.66
CA LYS A 12 -0.84 19.85 -5.01
C LYS A 12 -1.57 20.38 -3.77
N PRO A 13 -1.34 21.64 -3.38
CA PRO A 13 -1.92 22.19 -2.13
C PRO A 13 -3.43 22.07 -2.03
N ASP A 14 -4.15 22.31 -3.11
CA ASP A 14 -5.61 22.21 -3.14
C ASP A 14 -6.13 20.78 -2.99
N VAL A 15 -5.40 19.78 -3.54
CA VAL A 15 -5.72 18.36 -3.34
C VAL A 15 -5.50 17.97 -1.87
N LEU A 16 -4.36 18.33 -1.30
CA LEU A 16 -4.06 18.05 0.10
C LEU A 16 -5.09 18.71 1.03
N GLU A 17 -5.42 19.97 0.77
CA GLU A 17 -6.44 20.70 1.54
C GLU A 17 -7.79 19.98 1.51
N ALA A 18 -8.21 19.50 0.34
CA ALA A 18 -9.45 18.75 0.19
C ALA A 18 -9.40 17.42 0.98
N LEU A 19 -8.29 16.68 0.92
CA LEU A 19 -8.11 15.45 1.68
C LEU A 19 -8.15 15.67 3.19
N LEU A 20 -7.61 16.77 3.68
CA LEU A 20 -7.62 17.10 5.10
C LEU A 20 -9.01 17.49 5.62
N LYS A 21 -9.96 17.78 4.75
CA LYS A 21 -11.34 18.10 5.12
C LYS A 21 -12.24 16.89 5.26
N VAL A 22 -11.83 15.72 4.75
CA VAL A 22 -12.62 14.49 4.90
C VAL A 22 -12.31 13.81 6.22
N ASP A 23 -13.16 12.85 6.63
CA ASP A 23 -13.00 12.16 7.92
C ASP A 23 -11.82 11.18 7.88
N LEU A 24 -11.72 10.38 6.83
CA LEU A 24 -10.67 9.39 6.65
C LEU A 24 -10.22 9.34 5.19
N CYS A 25 -8.92 9.12 5.01
CA CYS A 25 -8.30 8.94 3.70
C CYS A 25 -7.73 7.53 3.60
N VAL A 26 -8.30 6.72 2.73
CA VAL A 26 -7.77 5.38 2.41
C VAL A 26 -6.81 5.53 1.24
N MET A 27 -5.52 5.31 1.49
CA MET A 27 -4.46 5.54 0.53
C MET A 27 -3.78 4.21 0.17
N LYS A 28 -3.58 3.98 -1.12
CA LYS A 28 -2.93 2.76 -1.62
C LYS A 28 -1.44 2.80 -1.33
N PHE A 29 -0.91 1.70 -0.80
CA PHE A 29 0.51 1.55 -0.54
C PHE A 29 0.88 0.06 -0.69
N ASP A 30 1.31 -0.34 -1.90
CA ASP A 30 1.39 -1.74 -2.30
C ASP A 30 2.80 -2.30 -2.35
N ALA A 31 3.81 -1.51 -2.04
CA ALA A 31 5.21 -1.93 -2.15
C ALA A 31 6.09 -1.25 -1.11
N GLY A 32 7.20 -1.90 -0.76
CA GLY A 32 8.18 -1.38 0.20
C GLY A 32 9.45 -0.82 -0.44
N ASN A 33 9.65 -1.00 -1.74
CA ASN A 33 10.84 -0.50 -2.44
C ASN A 33 10.47 0.13 -3.78
N ASP A 34 11.39 0.94 -4.32
CA ASP A 34 11.14 1.69 -5.56
C ASP A 34 10.83 0.80 -6.76
N LYS A 35 11.49 -0.34 -6.86
CA LYS A 35 11.29 -1.25 -7.99
C LYS A 35 9.85 -1.75 -8.03
N LEU A 36 9.35 -2.33 -6.94
CA LEU A 36 7.98 -2.82 -6.85
C LEU A 36 6.98 -1.67 -6.90
N PHE A 37 7.28 -0.54 -6.27
CA PHE A 37 6.43 0.63 -6.30
C PHE A 37 6.19 1.11 -7.74
N LYS A 38 7.23 1.18 -8.55
CA LYS A 38 7.12 1.59 -9.95
C LYS A 38 6.33 0.60 -10.79
N VAL A 39 6.50 -0.70 -10.54
CA VAL A 39 5.81 -1.75 -11.29
C VAL A 39 4.33 -1.80 -10.92
N ILE A 40 4.01 -1.79 -9.62
CA ILE A 40 2.64 -1.99 -9.14
C ILE A 40 1.84 -0.70 -9.18
N ASN A 41 2.38 0.40 -8.67
CA ASN A 41 1.66 1.66 -8.54
C ASN A 41 1.78 2.56 -9.78
N GLN A 42 2.79 2.34 -10.61
CA GLN A 42 3.05 3.11 -11.85
C GLN A 42 2.92 4.63 -11.61
N PRO A 43 3.73 5.21 -10.70
CA PRO A 43 3.59 6.61 -10.33
C PRO A 43 3.87 7.53 -11.51
N LEU A 44 3.08 8.60 -11.63
CA LEU A 44 3.32 9.63 -12.62
C LEU A 44 4.63 10.37 -12.32
N ASN A 45 5.32 10.83 -13.36
CA ASN A 45 6.58 11.60 -13.25
C ASN A 45 7.70 10.85 -12.51
N ASN A 46 7.66 9.53 -12.48
CA ASN A 46 8.72 8.68 -11.93
C ASN A 46 9.10 9.04 -10.48
N LYS A 47 8.12 9.41 -9.66
CA LYS A 47 8.33 9.74 -8.24
C LYS A 47 8.77 8.52 -7.45
N SER A 48 9.63 8.75 -6.43
CA SER A 48 10.12 7.70 -5.55
C SER A 48 9.07 7.31 -4.51
N ILE A 49 9.25 6.13 -3.91
CA ILE A 49 8.44 5.69 -2.78
C ILE A 49 8.60 6.64 -1.58
N ASP A 50 9.81 7.15 -1.33
CA ASP A 50 10.07 8.12 -0.27
C ASP A 50 9.26 9.41 -0.46
N TRP A 51 9.21 9.92 -1.67
CA TRP A 51 8.39 11.08 -1.99
C TRP A 51 6.92 10.82 -1.64
N TYR A 52 6.41 9.66 -2.02
CA TYR A 52 5.04 9.25 -1.74
C TYR A 52 4.77 9.15 -0.24
N VAL A 53 5.66 8.50 0.50
CA VAL A 53 5.55 8.34 1.95
C VAL A 53 5.57 9.70 2.66
N GLN A 54 6.44 10.63 2.25
CA GLN A 54 6.47 11.97 2.83
C GLN A 54 5.15 12.71 2.63
N ASN A 55 4.48 12.52 1.50
CA ASN A 55 3.17 13.09 1.28
C ASN A 55 2.07 12.41 2.12
N LEU A 56 2.12 11.09 2.29
CA LEU A 56 1.18 10.37 3.15
C LEU A 56 1.24 10.84 4.60
N LYS A 57 2.42 11.18 5.10
CA LYS A 57 2.61 11.70 6.46
C LYS A 57 1.79 12.96 6.73
N LYS A 58 1.50 13.74 5.71
CA LYS A 58 0.71 14.98 5.84
C LYS A 58 -0.76 14.72 6.21
N LEU A 59 -1.25 13.51 6.05
CA LEU A 59 -2.62 13.13 6.39
C LEU A 59 -2.81 12.82 7.88
N GLU A 60 -1.72 12.61 8.60
CA GLU A 60 -1.69 12.41 10.06
C GLU A 60 -2.70 11.35 10.54
N ASP A 61 -3.60 11.74 11.44
CA ASP A 61 -4.60 10.86 12.06
C ASP A 61 -5.75 10.44 11.14
N LYS A 62 -5.78 10.92 9.91
CA LYS A 62 -6.81 10.56 8.91
C LYS A 62 -6.40 9.40 8.02
N LEU A 63 -5.17 8.92 8.14
CA LEU A 63 -4.59 7.95 7.22
C LEU A 63 -5.03 6.52 7.53
N ILE A 64 -5.57 5.85 6.52
CA ILE A 64 -5.74 4.41 6.45
C ILE A 64 -4.95 3.93 5.24
N ILE A 65 -4.19 2.87 5.40
CA ILE A 65 -3.44 2.27 4.29
C ILE A 65 -4.20 1.05 3.75
N GLN A 66 -4.29 0.98 2.43
CA GLN A 66 -4.76 -0.20 1.72
C GLN A 66 -3.60 -0.78 0.93
N SER A 67 -3.24 -2.03 1.22
CA SER A 67 -2.14 -2.73 0.55
C SER A 67 -2.63 -4.01 -0.10
N ILE A 68 -2.35 -4.16 -1.39
CA ILE A 68 -2.60 -5.39 -2.14
C ILE A 68 -1.28 -6.15 -2.27
N PHE A 69 -1.31 -7.43 -1.90
CA PHE A 69 -0.17 -8.34 -2.06
C PHE A 69 -0.45 -9.33 -3.19
N LEU A 70 0.54 -9.53 -4.02
CA LEU A 70 0.44 -10.42 -5.17
C LEU A 70 1.82 -10.93 -5.60
N LYS A 71 1.84 -11.97 -6.41
CA LYS A 71 3.06 -12.50 -7.03
C LYS A 71 2.76 -13.02 -8.43
N GLY A 72 3.79 -13.16 -9.24
CA GLY A 72 3.70 -13.70 -10.60
C GLY A 72 4.35 -12.81 -11.63
N MET A 73 4.07 -13.09 -12.89
CA MET A 73 4.61 -12.33 -14.01
C MET A 73 3.75 -11.12 -14.33
N PHE A 74 4.38 -9.96 -14.41
CA PHE A 74 3.73 -8.72 -14.82
C PHE A 74 4.65 -7.98 -15.81
N LYS A 75 4.17 -7.74 -17.02
CA LYS A 75 4.94 -7.08 -18.08
C LYS A 75 6.34 -7.71 -18.28
N ASN A 76 6.37 -9.05 -18.39
CA ASN A 76 7.59 -9.85 -18.58
C ASN A 76 8.58 -9.82 -17.40
N GLU A 77 8.14 -9.37 -16.22
CA GLU A 77 8.97 -9.35 -15.01
C GLU A 77 8.27 -10.11 -13.89
N TYR A 78 9.00 -11.01 -13.21
CA TYR A 78 8.47 -11.68 -12.03
C TYR A 78 8.50 -10.74 -10.84
N ILE A 79 7.34 -10.62 -10.18
CA ILE A 79 7.20 -9.84 -8.96
C ILE A 79 6.63 -10.70 -7.84
N ASN A 80 7.04 -10.40 -6.62
CA ASN A 80 6.48 -11.02 -5.42
C ASN A 80 6.51 -9.99 -4.29
N SER A 81 5.37 -9.38 -4.01
CA SER A 81 5.29 -8.36 -2.96
C SER A 81 5.33 -8.96 -1.55
N THR A 82 5.24 -10.30 -1.41
CA THR A 82 5.42 -10.99 -0.12
C THR A 82 6.86 -11.40 0.14
N ASP A 83 7.77 -11.07 -0.76
CA ASP A 83 9.20 -11.28 -0.54
C ASP A 83 9.65 -10.61 0.77
N GLU A 84 10.48 -11.31 1.54
CA GLU A 84 10.84 -10.87 2.90
C GLU A 84 11.52 -9.49 2.91
N SER A 85 12.37 -9.23 1.93
CA SER A 85 13.00 -7.92 1.81
C SER A 85 11.98 -6.80 1.60
N ASN A 86 11.02 -7.02 0.69
CA ASN A 86 9.95 -6.05 0.45
C ASN A 86 9.04 -5.88 1.67
N LEU A 87 8.68 -6.97 2.34
CA LEU A 87 7.85 -6.92 3.54
C LEU A 87 8.52 -6.13 4.66
N ASN A 88 9.82 -6.33 4.86
CA ASN A 88 10.56 -5.58 5.88
C ASN A 88 10.58 -4.09 5.58
N ASP A 89 10.85 -3.71 4.33
CA ASP A 89 10.86 -2.30 3.92
C ASP A 89 9.46 -1.69 4.01
N TRP A 90 8.44 -2.41 3.53
CA TRP A 90 7.04 -2.00 3.62
C TRP A 90 6.63 -1.78 5.07
N LEU A 91 6.95 -2.74 5.96
CA LEU A 91 6.61 -2.64 7.38
C LEU A 91 7.32 -1.46 8.05
N ASN A 92 8.57 -1.16 7.68
CA ASN A 92 9.28 0.01 8.18
C ASN A 92 8.57 1.31 7.82
N TYR A 93 8.06 1.43 6.59
CA TYR A 93 7.26 2.58 6.18
C TYR A 93 5.92 2.65 6.93
N ILE A 94 5.25 1.50 7.11
CA ILE A 94 4.00 1.44 7.88
C ILE A 94 4.23 1.93 9.31
N LYS A 95 5.33 1.53 9.96
CA LYS A 95 5.69 2.01 11.30
C LYS A 95 5.93 3.51 11.32
N GLN A 96 6.59 4.07 10.31
CA GLN A 96 6.81 5.51 10.20
C GLN A 96 5.51 6.28 10.02
N LEU A 97 4.61 5.76 9.19
CA LEU A 97 3.32 6.39 8.91
C LEU A 97 2.34 6.29 10.07
N HIS A 98 2.41 5.19 10.81
CA HIS A 98 1.51 4.87 11.92
C HIS A 98 0.03 5.13 11.58
N PRO A 99 -0.50 4.50 10.52
CA PRO A 99 -1.89 4.75 10.11
C PRO A 99 -2.89 4.24 11.15
N ASN A 100 -4.14 4.70 11.06
CA ASN A 100 -5.22 4.21 11.90
C ASN A 100 -5.52 2.73 11.69
N GLU A 101 -5.36 2.27 10.46
CA GLU A 101 -5.58 0.89 10.08
C GLU A 101 -4.78 0.57 8.81
N VAL A 102 -4.35 -0.68 8.69
CA VAL A 102 -3.82 -1.24 7.45
C VAL A 102 -4.79 -2.29 6.95
N MET A 103 -5.36 -2.07 5.78
CA MET A 103 -6.27 -3.00 5.12
C MET A 103 -5.47 -3.85 4.15
N ILE A 104 -5.43 -5.14 4.38
CA ILE A 104 -4.60 -6.08 3.62
C ILE A 104 -5.47 -6.92 2.68
N TYR A 105 -5.11 -6.89 1.41
CA TYR A 105 -5.83 -7.56 0.33
C TYR A 105 -4.90 -8.41 -0.52
N THR A 106 -5.50 -9.32 -1.26
CA THR A 106 -4.88 -9.91 -2.45
C THR A 106 -5.87 -9.81 -3.61
N ILE A 107 -5.46 -10.25 -4.80
CA ILE A 107 -6.35 -10.26 -5.96
C ILE A 107 -7.46 -11.29 -5.78
N ASP A 108 -8.70 -10.94 -6.10
CA ASP A 108 -9.86 -11.84 -5.98
C ASP A 108 -9.96 -12.81 -7.15
N ARG A 109 -9.54 -12.37 -8.32
CA ARG A 109 -9.62 -13.15 -9.55
C ARG A 109 -8.25 -13.20 -10.20
N GLU A 110 -7.96 -14.33 -10.85
CA GLU A 110 -6.89 -14.35 -11.82
C GLU A 110 -7.19 -13.25 -12.83
N THR A 111 -6.30 -12.25 -12.91
CA THR A 111 -6.46 -11.14 -13.83
C THR A 111 -6.36 -11.63 -15.27
N PRO A 112 -6.80 -10.83 -16.28
CA PRO A 112 -6.51 -11.13 -17.69
C PRO A 112 -5.03 -11.34 -17.98
N ALA A 113 -4.14 -10.75 -17.19
CA ALA A 113 -2.75 -11.17 -17.10
C ALA A 113 -2.72 -12.46 -16.28
N LYS A 114 -3.00 -13.60 -16.90
CA LYS A 114 -3.17 -14.94 -16.31
C LYS A 114 -2.01 -15.43 -15.43
N GLU A 115 -1.00 -14.61 -15.24
CA GLU A 115 0.26 -14.93 -14.59
C GLU A 115 0.37 -14.35 -13.19
N LEU A 116 -0.58 -13.49 -12.78
CA LEU A 116 -0.64 -12.98 -11.41
C LEU A 116 -1.44 -13.94 -10.53
N GLN A 117 -0.89 -14.23 -9.36
CA GLN A 117 -1.41 -15.21 -8.42
C GLN A 117 -1.83 -14.54 -7.11
N LYS A 118 -2.88 -15.09 -6.52
CA LYS A 118 -3.32 -14.73 -5.17
C LYS A 118 -2.25 -15.12 -4.15
N ILE A 119 -2.22 -14.37 -3.06
CA ILE A 119 -1.46 -14.75 -1.89
C ILE A 119 -2.36 -15.59 -0.97
N PRO A 120 -1.87 -16.72 -0.44
CA PRO A 120 -2.64 -17.55 0.48
C PRO A 120 -3.09 -16.77 1.72
N SER A 121 -4.28 -17.09 2.23
CA SER A 121 -4.85 -16.44 3.42
C SER A 121 -3.92 -16.50 4.64
N GLU A 122 -3.21 -17.61 4.82
CA GLU A 122 -2.25 -17.77 5.92
C GLU A 122 -1.13 -16.73 5.83
N THR A 123 -0.59 -16.51 4.64
CA THR A 123 0.46 -15.51 4.43
C THR A 123 -0.06 -14.11 4.72
N LEU A 124 -1.27 -13.77 4.25
CA LEU A 124 -1.88 -12.47 4.52
C LEU A 124 -2.12 -12.26 6.02
N SER A 125 -2.58 -13.32 6.72
CA SER A 125 -2.78 -13.27 8.17
C SER A 125 -1.47 -13.04 8.92
N ASN A 126 -0.39 -13.66 8.47
CA ASN A 126 0.94 -13.47 9.05
C ASN A 126 1.43 -12.02 8.85
N ILE A 127 1.17 -11.43 7.70
CA ILE A 127 1.50 -10.02 7.44
C ILE A 127 0.70 -9.12 8.39
N ALA A 128 -0.60 -9.38 8.57
CA ALA A 128 -1.44 -8.64 9.50
C ALA A 128 -0.92 -8.73 10.95
N LEU A 129 -0.48 -9.92 11.37
CA LEU A 129 0.11 -10.11 12.71
C LEU A 129 1.37 -9.27 12.90
N ARG A 130 2.23 -9.18 11.90
CA ARG A 130 3.44 -8.34 11.97
C ARG A 130 3.09 -6.86 12.16
N VAL A 131 2.05 -6.38 11.51
CA VAL A 131 1.56 -5.00 11.69
C VAL A 131 0.96 -4.82 13.08
N ASN A 132 0.15 -5.75 13.54
CA ASN A 132 -0.45 -5.72 14.88
C ASN A 132 0.61 -5.75 15.98
N ASP A 133 1.67 -6.54 15.80
CA ASP A 133 2.80 -6.59 16.74
C ASP A 133 3.55 -5.26 16.83
N ALA A 134 3.47 -4.44 15.78
CA ALA A 134 4.02 -3.07 15.79
C ALA A 134 3.07 -2.05 16.45
N GLY A 135 1.95 -2.48 17.01
CA GLY A 135 0.97 -1.60 17.66
C GLY A 135 0.01 -0.90 16.72
N ILE A 136 -0.12 -1.40 15.49
CA ILE A 136 -0.98 -0.81 14.45
C ILE A 136 -2.08 -1.80 14.10
N LYS A 137 -3.32 -1.32 14.01
CA LYS A 137 -4.46 -2.15 13.63
C LYS A 137 -4.31 -2.61 12.17
N ALA A 138 -4.37 -3.92 11.96
CA ALA A 138 -4.36 -4.49 10.61
C ALA A 138 -5.42 -5.57 10.48
N LYS A 139 -6.02 -5.64 9.30
CA LYS A 139 -7.08 -6.60 9.01
C LYS A 139 -6.97 -7.09 7.58
N VAL A 140 -7.18 -8.39 7.39
CA VAL A 140 -7.26 -9.01 6.07
C VAL A 140 -8.69 -8.92 5.57
N TYR A 141 -8.85 -8.44 4.34
CA TYR A 141 -10.13 -8.37 3.64
C TYR A 141 -10.11 -9.34 2.47
N THR A 142 -11.10 -10.18 2.37
CA THR A 142 -11.24 -11.18 1.30
C THR A 142 -12.49 -10.96 0.47
#